data_78919b028697c583f1d8a06e7f948ca4
#
_entry.id   78919b028697c583f1d8a06e7f948ca4
#
_cell.length_a   1.000
_cell.length_b   1.000
_cell.length_c   1.000
_cell.angle_alpha   90.00
_cell.angle_beta   90.00
_cell.angle_gamma   90.00
#
_symmetry.space_group_name_H-M   'P 1'
#
loop_
_entity.id
_entity.type
_entity.pdbx_description
1 polymer ?
#
loop_
_entity_poly.entity_id
_entity_poly.type
_entity_poly.pdbx_seq_one_letter_code
_entity_poly.pdbx_strand_id
1 'polypeptide(L)'
;MYKRQKYKLEFLSILQRLKRQKNLTVIMSLHELDMAKRVSDHILCIDGRYVDRYGTPEEVFTDQYVSGLFGITAGSFDETGEDLELEKPDGMARVFVIAGGGLGRKSFRSLQRKGIPFATGIIYENDLDYPAAKALSAEIVSARSFEPVDDALIEKAKELIDACEGVICDRTEFGTYEQFNSRLYEYAVSTGKIIKIPFLEEQLAQL
;
A
#
# COMPACT_ATOMS: atom_id res chain seq x y z
N MET A 1 -13.15 10.26 -18.00
CA MET A 1 -12.66 10.37 -16.62
C MET A 1 -11.48 11.33 -16.49
N TYR A 2 -10.44 11.24 -17.29
CA TYR A 2 -9.23 12.10 -17.24
C TYR A 2 -9.46 13.62 -17.37
N LYS A 3 -10.43 14.07 -18.15
CA LYS A 3 -10.69 15.50 -18.33
C LYS A 3 -11.14 16.22 -17.05
N ARG A 4 -11.92 15.55 -16.18
CA ARG A 4 -12.40 16.14 -14.92
C ARG A 4 -11.26 16.38 -13.92
N GLN A 5 -10.33 15.46 -13.81
CA GLN A 5 -9.16 15.59 -12.92
C GLN A 5 -8.21 16.70 -13.39
N LYS A 6 -8.00 16.83 -14.73
CA LYS A 6 -7.19 17.91 -15.31
C LYS A 6 -7.73 19.30 -14.92
N TYR A 7 -9.00 19.54 -15.17
CA TYR A 7 -9.62 20.84 -14.84
C TYR A 7 -9.63 21.14 -13.36
N LYS A 8 -9.73 20.12 -12.51
CA LYS A 8 -9.67 20.26 -11.07
C LYS A 8 -8.28 20.72 -10.61
N LEU A 9 -7.22 20.09 -11.10
CA LEU A 9 -5.84 20.48 -10.81
C LEU A 9 -5.53 21.89 -11.34
N GLU A 10 -5.98 22.24 -12.56
CA GLU A 10 -5.83 23.57 -13.12
C GLU A 10 -6.55 24.62 -12.26
N PHE A 11 -7.78 24.35 -11.82
CA PHE A 11 -8.54 25.22 -10.94
C PHE A 11 -7.83 25.46 -9.61
N LEU A 12 -7.39 24.40 -8.95
CA LEU A 12 -6.68 24.52 -7.67
C LEU A 12 -5.35 25.25 -7.81
N SER A 13 -4.62 25.06 -8.90
CA SER A 13 -3.39 25.79 -9.21
C SER A 13 -3.64 27.29 -9.40
N ILE A 14 -4.71 27.64 -10.11
CA ILE A 14 -5.13 29.04 -10.30
C ILE A 14 -5.51 29.65 -8.95
N LEU A 15 -6.27 28.92 -8.15
CA LEU A 15 -6.72 29.38 -6.84
C LEU A 15 -5.54 29.63 -5.89
N GLN A 16 -4.58 28.73 -5.82
CA GLN A 16 -3.36 28.90 -5.03
C GLN A 16 -2.54 30.13 -5.50
N ARG A 17 -2.43 30.34 -6.81
CA ARG A 17 -1.77 31.53 -7.37
C ARG A 17 -2.48 32.82 -6.98
N LEU A 18 -3.80 32.86 -7.11
CA LEU A 18 -4.60 34.04 -6.72
C LEU A 18 -4.51 34.32 -5.22
N LYS A 19 -4.56 33.28 -4.38
CA LYS A 19 -4.34 33.38 -2.93
C LYS A 19 -3.03 34.10 -2.62
N ARG A 20 -1.93 33.68 -3.22
CA ARG A 20 -0.60 34.27 -3.00
C ARG A 20 -0.51 35.70 -3.54
N GLN A 21 -1.03 35.95 -4.76
CA GLN A 21 -0.92 37.26 -5.41
C GLN A 21 -1.81 38.33 -4.77
N LYS A 22 -2.96 37.92 -4.26
CA LYS A 22 -3.97 38.85 -3.70
C LYS A 22 -4.06 38.77 -2.19
N ASN A 23 -3.22 37.98 -1.54
CA ASN A 23 -3.25 37.73 -0.09
C ASN A 23 -4.67 37.34 0.40
N LEU A 24 -5.29 36.42 -0.30
CA LEU A 24 -6.68 36.00 -0.01
C LEU A 24 -6.70 34.86 1.00
N THR A 25 -7.72 34.87 1.86
CA THR A 25 -8.15 33.70 2.60
C THR A 25 -9.22 32.98 1.78
N VAL A 26 -9.01 31.70 1.52
CA VAL A 26 -9.93 30.85 0.75
C VAL A 26 -10.48 29.77 1.66
N ILE A 27 -11.81 29.66 1.74
CA ILE A 27 -12.50 28.60 2.45
C ILE A 27 -13.26 27.80 1.42
N MET A 28 -13.06 26.47 1.41
CA MET A 28 -13.75 25.55 0.50
C MET A 28 -14.09 24.24 1.19
N SER A 29 -15.15 23.61 0.74
CA SER A 29 -15.51 22.26 1.14
C SER A 29 -14.94 21.26 0.13
N LEU A 30 -14.23 20.25 0.61
CA LEU A 30 -13.62 19.19 -0.19
C LEU A 30 -14.06 17.83 0.37
N HIS A 31 -14.38 16.89 -0.52
CA HIS A 31 -14.72 15.51 -0.16
C HIS A 31 -13.56 14.54 -0.42
N GLU A 32 -12.51 14.99 -1.08
CA GLU A 32 -11.33 14.19 -1.42
C GLU A 32 -10.19 14.53 -0.48
N LEU A 33 -9.81 13.58 0.36
CA LEU A 33 -8.80 13.75 1.40
C LEU A 33 -7.43 14.14 0.84
N ASP A 34 -7.00 13.45 -0.22
CA ASP A 34 -5.72 13.72 -0.89
C ASP A 34 -5.62 15.16 -1.40
N MET A 35 -6.72 15.67 -1.94
CA MET A 35 -6.80 17.06 -2.38
C MET A 35 -6.78 18.03 -1.20
N ALA A 36 -7.56 17.76 -0.15
CA ALA A 36 -7.57 18.59 1.05
C ALA A 36 -6.16 18.67 1.66
N LYS A 37 -5.47 17.52 1.77
CA LYS A 37 -4.11 17.43 2.28
C LYS A 37 -3.11 18.26 1.47
N ARG A 38 -3.22 18.25 0.12
CA ARG A 38 -2.25 18.91 -0.78
C ARG A 38 -2.45 20.41 -0.93
N VAL A 39 -3.67 20.93 -0.77
CA VAL A 39 -3.97 22.32 -1.11
C VAL A 39 -4.26 23.22 0.07
N SER A 40 -4.55 22.66 1.23
CA SER A 40 -4.97 23.41 2.43
C SER A 40 -3.78 23.75 3.33
N ASP A 41 -3.80 24.92 3.93
CA ASP A 41 -2.89 25.27 5.02
C ASP A 41 -3.46 24.77 6.36
N HIS A 42 -4.80 24.78 6.47
CA HIS A 42 -5.52 24.27 7.64
C HIS A 42 -6.76 23.52 7.18
N ILE A 43 -7.16 22.56 7.96
CA ILE A 43 -8.32 21.71 7.73
C ILE A 43 -9.24 21.80 8.94
N LEU A 44 -10.51 21.87 8.65
CA LEU A 44 -11.59 21.85 9.63
C LEU A 44 -12.50 20.68 9.29
N CYS A 45 -12.46 19.65 10.12
CA CYS A 45 -13.33 18.48 9.98
C CYS A 45 -14.67 18.75 10.67
N ILE A 46 -15.74 18.45 9.95
CA ILE A 46 -17.11 18.61 10.46
C ILE A 46 -17.75 17.23 10.51
N ASP A 47 -18.18 16.83 11.70
CA ASP A 47 -19.01 15.66 11.90
C ASP A 47 -20.42 16.11 12.33
N GLY A 48 -21.39 15.87 11.45
CA GLY A 48 -22.77 16.30 11.66
C GLY A 48 -22.90 17.82 11.84
N ARG A 49 -23.00 18.28 13.09
CA ARG A 49 -23.22 19.69 13.43
C ARG A 49 -22.06 20.34 14.19
N TYR A 50 -21.00 19.58 14.43
CA TYR A 50 -19.89 20.01 15.26
C TYR A 50 -18.59 20.02 14.48
N VAL A 51 -17.70 20.96 14.85
CA VAL A 51 -16.30 20.90 14.46
C VAL A 51 -15.66 19.82 15.33
N ASP A 52 -15.22 18.75 14.69
CA ASP A 52 -14.59 17.63 15.36
C ASP A 52 -13.09 17.86 15.54
N ARG A 53 -12.43 18.33 14.49
CA ARG A 53 -10.98 18.63 14.54
C ARG A 53 -10.63 19.83 13.68
N TYR A 54 -9.61 20.57 14.11
CA TYR A 54 -9.00 21.67 13.36
C TYR A 54 -7.49 21.65 13.53
N GLY A 55 -6.74 21.84 12.45
CA GLY A 55 -5.28 21.89 12.44
C GLY A 55 -4.69 21.91 11.06
N THR A 56 -3.38 21.75 10.96
CA THR A 56 -2.72 21.51 9.69
C THR A 56 -3.08 20.13 9.12
N PRO A 57 -2.88 19.88 7.82
CA PRO A 57 -3.13 18.56 7.25
C PRO A 57 -2.43 17.43 8.00
N GLU A 58 -1.17 17.64 8.41
CA GLU A 58 -0.36 16.65 9.12
C GLU A 58 -0.87 16.37 10.54
N GLU A 59 -1.44 17.38 11.19
CA GLU A 59 -2.06 17.23 12.53
C GLU A 59 -3.42 16.54 12.48
N VAL A 60 -4.17 16.76 11.40
CA VAL A 60 -5.54 16.25 11.25
C VAL A 60 -5.55 14.86 10.67
N PHE A 61 -4.83 14.62 9.58
CA PHE A 61 -4.87 13.34 8.89
C PHE A 61 -3.90 12.32 9.48
N THR A 62 -4.26 11.78 10.63
CA THR A 62 -3.60 10.61 11.22
C THR A 62 -4.40 9.35 10.91
N ASP A 63 -3.73 8.18 10.78
CA ASP A 63 -4.35 6.89 10.45
C ASP A 63 -5.58 6.60 11.31
N GLN A 64 -5.46 6.79 12.62
CA GLN A 64 -6.53 6.52 13.56
C GLN A 64 -7.72 7.47 13.39
N TYR A 65 -7.44 8.75 13.12
CA TYR A 65 -8.51 9.74 13.00
C TYR A 65 -9.30 9.58 11.71
N VAL A 66 -8.62 9.39 10.58
CA VAL A 66 -9.26 9.21 9.28
C VAL A 66 -10.13 7.95 9.28
N SER A 67 -9.63 6.85 9.82
CA SER A 67 -10.40 5.61 9.95
C SER A 67 -11.66 5.80 10.81
N GLY A 68 -11.54 6.55 11.92
CA GLY A 68 -12.67 6.87 12.79
C GLY A 68 -13.68 7.79 12.13
N LEU A 69 -13.24 8.87 11.45
CA LEU A 69 -14.10 9.86 10.80
C LEU A 69 -14.97 9.24 9.68
N PHE A 70 -14.42 8.30 8.94
CA PHE A 70 -15.14 7.60 7.87
C PHE A 70 -15.83 6.33 8.34
N GLY A 71 -15.76 6.01 9.64
CA GLY A 71 -16.35 4.79 10.17
C GLY A 71 -15.79 3.53 9.51
N ILE A 72 -14.49 3.54 9.14
CA ILE A 72 -13.84 2.41 8.51
C ILE A 72 -13.67 1.33 9.57
N THR A 73 -14.60 0.39 9.58
CA THR A 73 -14.57 -0.78 10.46
C THR A 73 -13.91 -2.00 9.81
N ALA A 74 -13.79 -1.97 8.48
CA ALA A 74 -13.17 -3.03 7.66
C ALA A 74 -12.20 -2.40 6.68
N GLY A 75 -10.93 -2.81 6.74
CA GLY A 75 -9.86 -2.25 5.94
C GLY A 75 -8.97 -1.26 6.70
N SER A 76 -8.02 -0.66 6.00
CA SER A 76 -7.08 0.32 6.54
C SER A 76 -6.87 1.48 5.57
N PHE A 77 -6.53 2.63 6.14
CA PHE A 77 -6.08 3.79 5.37
C PHE A 77 -4.56 3.82 5.35
N ASP A 78 -3.99 3.88 4.15
CA ASP A 78 -2.54 4.01 3.97
C ASP A 78 -2.17 5.50 3.89
N GLU A 79 -1.65 6.07 4.97
CA GLU A 79 -1.20 7.48 5.01
C GLU A 79 -0.09 7.78 4.00
N THR A 80 0.77 6.81 3.69
CA THR A 80 1.91 6.99 2.79
C THR A 80 1.53 6.85 1.32
N GLY A 81 0.55 6.01 1.02
CA GLY A 81 0.02 5.77 -0.32
C GLY A 81 -1.29 6.50 -0.62
N GLU A 82 -1.88 7.15 0.40
CA GLU A 82 -3.18 7.83 0.27
C GLU A 82 -4.31 6.93 -0.28
N ASP A 83 -4.14 5.60 -0.12
CA ASP A 83 -5.06 4.57 -0.61
C ASP A 83 -5.87 3.95 0.53
N LEU A 84 -7.10 3.61 0.22
CA LEU A 84 -7.95 2.75 1.06
C LEU A 84 -7.70 1.30 0.65
N GLU A 85 -7.27 0.49 1.61
CA GLU A 85 -7.15 -0.96 1.40
C GLU A 85 -8.32 -1.68 2.08
N LEU A 86 -8.90 -2.64 1.36
CA LEU A 86 -9.96 -3.50 1.87
C LEU A 86 -9.38 -4.46 2.92
N GLU A 87 -10.26 -5.11 3.65
CA GLU A 87 -9.88 -6.12 4.63
C GLU A 87 -9.11 -7.27 3.98
N LYS A 88 -8.07 -7.74 4.67
CA LYS A 88 -7.26 -8.85 4.20
C LYS A 88 -8.07 -10.16 4.21
N PRO A 89 -7.77 -11.08 3.30
CA PRO A 89 -8.38 -12.40 3.31
C PRO A 89 -8.05 -13.17 4.59
N ASP A 90 -9.03 -13.89 5.13
CA ASP A 90 -8.86 -14.74 6.31
C ASP A 90 -8.09 -16.03 5.98
N GLY A 91 -7.38 -16.53 6.98
CA GLY A 91 -6.70 -17.83 6.92
C GLY A 91 -5.18 -17.72 6.83
N MET A 92 -4.55 -18.90 6.78
CA MET A 92 -3.10 -19.02 6.61
C MET A 92 -2.71 -18.70 5.16
N ALA A 93 -1.52 -18.13 4.99
CA ALA A 93 -1.01 -17.79 3.66
C ALA A 93 -0.92 -19.03 2.76
N ARG A 94 -1.52 -18.93 1.58
CA ARG A 94 -1.46 -19.97 0.53
C ARG A 94 -0.46 -19.60 -0.56
N VAL A 95 -0.20 -18.33 -0.76
CA VAL A 95 0.72 -17.80 -1.76
C VAL A 95 1.76 -16.93 -1.07
N PHE A 96 3.03 -17.06 -1.47
CA PHE A 96 4.08 -16.13 -1.08
C PHE A 96 4.34 -15.15 -2.22
N VAL A 97 4.48 -13.85 -1.92
CA VAL A 97 4.76 -12.83 -2.93
C VAL A 97 6.13 -12.20 -2.67
N ILE A 98 7.05 -12.38 -3.62
CA ILE A 98 8.34 -11.68 -3.63
C ILE A 98 8.11 -10.33 -4.33
N ALA A 99 8.04 -9.25 -3.55
CA ALA A 99 7.71 -7.92 -4.01
C ALA A 99 8.76 -6.88 -3.59
N GLY A 100 8.48 -5.62 -3.85
CA GLY A 100 9.28 -4.47 -3.48
C GLY A 100 9.39 -3.44 -4.61
N GLY A 101 9.76 -2.21 -4.25
CA GLY A 101 9.88 -1.10 -5.20
C GLY A 101 8.55 -0.60 -5.76
N GLY A 102 7.42 -0.87 -5.08
CA GLY A 102 6.08 -0.47 -5.52
C GLY A 102 5.46 -1.41 -6.57
N LEU A 103 6.10 -2.54 -6.89
CA LEU A 103 5.63 -3.47 -7.92
C LEU A 103 4.60 -4.49 -7.39
N GLY A 104 4.61 -4.77 -6.07
CA GLY A 104 3.79 -5.81 -5.45
C GLY A 104 2.32 -5.46 -5.28
N ARG A 105 1.96 -4.18 -5.21
CA ARG A 105 0.57 -3.73 -4.94
C ARG A 105 -0.47 -4.37 -5.86
N LYS A 106 -0.13 -4.58 -7.14
CA LYS A 106 -1.04 -5.19 -8.12
C LYS A 106 -1.36 -6.63 -7.75
N SER A 107 -0.36 -7.42 -7.37
CA SER A 107 -0.52 -8.81 -6.94
C SER A 107 -1.23 -8.88 -5.60
N PHE A 108 -0.89 -8.04 -4.62
CA PHE A 108 -1.57 -7.98 -3.33
C PHE A 108 -3.07 -7.74 -3.47
N ARG A 109 -3.47 -6.70 -4.24
CA ARG A 109 -4.88 -6.38 -4.49
C ARG A 109 -5.58 -7.45 -5.34
N SER A 110 -4.86 -8.15 -6.23
CA SER A 110 -5.42 -9.26 -7.00
C SER A 110 -5.74 -10.44 -6.10
N LEU A 111 -4.83 -10.83 -5.22
CA LEU A 111 -5.02 -11.91 -4.25
C LEU A 111 -6.14 -11.57 -3.26
N GLN A 112 -6.16 -10.33 -2.75
CA GLN A 112 -7.20 -9.84 -1.86
C GLN A 112 -8.59 -9.97 -2.52
N ARG A 113 -8.77 -9.48 -3.77
CA ARG A 113 -10.06 -9.57 -4.48
C ARG A 113 -10.53 -11.01 -4.73
N LYS A 114 -9.59 -11.94 -4.80
CA LYS A 114 -9.89 -13.39 -4.96
C LYS A 114 -10.10 -14.12 -3.63
N GLY A 115 -9.95 -13.42 -2.51
CA GLY A 115 -10.04 -14.01 -1.18
C GLY A 115 -8.90 -14.99 -0.88
N ILE A 116 -7.73 -14.84 -1.53
CA ILE A 116 -6.57 -15.72 -1.35
C ILE A 116 -5.62 -15.09 -0.33
N PRO A 117 -5.49 -15.67 0.89
CA PRO A 117 -4.54 -15.17 1.88
C PRO A 117 -3.10 -15.41 1.40
N PHE A 118 -2.24 -14.43 1.61
CA PHE A 118 -0.86 -14.49 1.16
C PHE A 118 0.12 -13.98 2.21
N ALA A 119 1.36 -14.46 2.14
CA ALA A 119 2.50 -13.88 2.82
C ALA A 119 3.37 -13.12 1.82
N THR A 120 4.15 -12.19 2.31
CA THR A 120 5.05 -11.43 1.45
C THR A 120 6.34 -11.08 2.19
N GLY A 121 7.40 -10.84 1.44
CA GLY A 121 8.71 -10.42 1.92
C GLY A 121 9.82 -10.77 0.93
N ILE A 122 11.04 -10.35 1.23
CA ILE A 122 11.45 -9.45 2.33
C ILE A 122 11.27 -8.04 1.82
N ILE A 123 10.57 -7.21 2.58
CA ILE A 123 10.26 -5.83 2.19
C ILE A 123 10.82 -4.89 3.27
N TYR A 124 11.52 -3.84 2.88
CA TYR A 124 11.93 -2.80 3.83
C TYR A 124 10.72 -1.97 4.30
N GLU A 125 10.74 -1.53 5.56
CA GLU A 125 9.65 -0.73 6.15
C GLU A 125 9.42 0.63 5.45
N ASN A 126 10.42 1.12 4.70
CA ASN A 126 10.32 2.32 3.88
C ASN A 126 10.05 2.04 2.39
N ASP A 127 9.77 0.80 2.02
CA ASP A 127 9.40 0.45 0.65
C ASP A 127 7.98 0.91 0.33
N LEU A 128 7.75 1.29 -0.92
CA LEU A 128 6.42 1.70 -1.41
C LEU A 128 5.37 0.59 -1.28
N ASP A 129 5.77 -0.66 -1.28
CA ASP A 129 4.85 -1.80 -1.13
C ASP A 129 4.51 -2.09 0.34
N TYR A 130 5.32 -1.61 1.30
CA TYR A 130 5.19 -1.98 2.71
C TYR A 130 3.81 -1.68 3.32
N PRO A 131 3.21 -0.48 3.13
CA PRO A 131 1.90 -0.19 3.70
C PRO A 131 0.81 -1.13 3.20
N ALA A 132 0.75 -1.37 1.88
CA ALA A 132 -0.20 -2.29 1.29
C ALA A 132 0.05 -3.75 1.71
N ALA A 133 1.32 -4.15 1.80
CA ALA A 133 1.71 -5.47 2.31
C ALA A 133 1.23 -5.68 3.75
N LYS A 134 1.45 -4.68 4.62
CA LYS A 134 1.02 -4.70 6.02
C LYS A 134 -0.51 -4.78 6.18
N ALA A 135 -1.24 -4.09 5.29
CA ALA A 135 -2.70 -4.07 5.32
C ALA A 135 -3.33 -5.36 4.79
N LEU A 136 -2.78 -5.93 3.72
CA LEU A 136 -3.44 -6.98 2.92
C LEU A 136 -2.88 -8.39 3.14
N SER A 137 -1.64 -8.55 3.61
CA SER A 137 -1.05 -9.87 3.80
C SER A 137 -1.49 -10.51 5.12
N ALA A 138 -1.55 -11.83 5.13
CA ALA A 138 -1.71 -12.61 6.35
C ALA A 138 -0.44 -12.55 7.20
N GLU A 139 0.73 -12.57 6.55
CA GLU A 139 2.03 -12.44 7.18
C GLU A 139 3.02 -11.65 6.31
N ILE A 140 3.85 -10.82 6.94
CA ILE A 140 4.89 -10.04 6.28
C ILE A 140 6.25 -10.31 6.93
N VAL A 141 7.27 -10.55 6.10
CA VAL A 141 8.67 -10.53 6.51
C VAL A 141 9.24 -9.17 6.13
N SER A 142 9.48 -8.31 7.11
CA SER A 142 10.01 -6.98 6.88
C SER A 142 11.38 -6.78 7.50
N ALA A 143 12.17 -5.93 6.88
CA ALA A 143 13.45 -5.46 7.38
C ALA A 143 13.34 -3.96 7.72
N ARG A 144 14.07 -3.54 8.75
CA ARG A 144 14.15 -2.11 9.10
C ARG A 144 14.82 -1.33 7.97
N SER A 145 14.35 -0.10 7.78
CA SER A 145 14.89 0.81 6.77
C SER A 145 16.41 0.96 6.91
N PHE A 146 17.12 0.76 5.81
CA PHE A 146 18.58 0.91 5.71
C PHE A 146 19.41 -0.08 6.54
N GLU A 147 18.80 -1.06 7.18
CA GLU A 147 19.50 -2.14 7.90
C GLU A 147 19.79 -3.31 6.97
N PRO A 148 20.90 -4.04 7.15
CA PRO A 148 21.15 -5.26 6.40
C PRO A 148 20.09 -6.31 6.70
N VAL A 149 19.67 -7.03 5.67
CA VAL A 149 18.85 -8.23 5.84
C VAL A 149 19.74 -9.37 6.30
N ASP A 150 19.47 -9.92 7.47
CA ASP A 150 20.20 -11.04 8.03
C ASP A 150 19.71 -12.40 7.50
N ASP A 151 20.49 -13.45 7.76
CA ASP A 151 20.12 -14.80 7.32
C ASP A 151 18.88 -15.34 8.06
N ALA A 152 18.57 -14.85 9.27
CA ALA A 152 17.39 -15.27 10.00
C ALA A 152 16.09 -14.82 9.31
N LEU A 153 16.05 -13.59 8.78
CA LEU A 153 14.92 -13.11 7.98
C LEU A 153 14.78 -13.89 6.68
N ILE A 154 15.90 -14.27 6.05
CA ILE A 154 15.88 -15.07 4.82
C ILE A 154 15.33 -16.46 5.11
N GLU A 155 15.77 -17.11 6.18
CA GLU A 155 15.26 -18.43 6.55
C GLU A 155 13.76 -18.37 6.93
N LYS A 156 13.33 -17.35 7.68
CA LYS A 156 11.90 -17.12 7.94
C LYS A 156 11.08 -16.99 6.65
N ALA A 157 11.57 -16.25 5.67
CA ALA A 157 10.90 -16.11 4.38
C ALA A 157 10.83 -17.45 3.61
N LYS A 158 11.88 -18.27 3.67
CA LYS A 158 11.89 -19.61 3.07
C LYS A 158 10.90 -20.55 3.75
N GLU A 159 10.80 -20.52 5.09
CA GLU A 159 9.79 -21.30 5.83
C GLU A 159 8.37 -20.95 5.36
N LEU A 160 8.08 -19.66 5.14
CA LEU A 160 6.79 -19.24 4.59
C LEU A 160 6.59 -19.69 3.15
N ILE A 161 7.65 -19.65 2.32
CA ILE A 161 7.61 -20.19 0.95
C ILE A 161 7.29 -21.69 1.00
N ASP A 162 7.88 -22.43 1.93
CA ASP A 162 7.64 -23.87 2.07
C ASP A 162 6.20 -24.18 2.52
N ALA A 163 5.63 -23.36 3.37
CA ALA A 163 4.25 -23.48 3.82
C ALA A 163 3.22 -23.10 2.75
N CYS A 164 3.60 -22.28 1.77
CA CYS A 164 2.70 -21.83 0.70
C CYS A 164 2.62 -22.83 -0.45
N GLU A 165 1.50 -22.81 -1.17
CA GLU A 165 1.23 -23.65 -2.36
C GLU A 165 1.95 -23.10 -3.60
N GLY A 166 2.19 -21.79 -3.66
CA GLY A 166 2.86 -21.16 -4.79
C GLY A 166 3.54 -19.84 -4.43
N VAL A 167 4.41 -19.38 -5.33
CA VAL A 167 5.17 -18.14 -5.19
C VAL A 167 4.96 -17.26 -6.42
N ILE A 168 4.55 -16.03 -6.19
CA ILE A 168 4.51 -14.96 -7.20
C ILE A 168 5.75 -14.11 -7.01
N CYS A 169 6.45 -13.81 -8.11
CA CYS A 169 7.54 -12.84 -8.11
C CYS A 169 7.17 -11.68 -9.03
N ASP A 170 6.95 -10.51 -8.44
CA ASP A 170 6.62 -9.28 -9.16
C ASP A 170 7.88 -8.55 -9.66
N ARG A 171 9.06 -9.14 -9.44
CA ARG A 171 10.36 -8.58 -9.82
C ARG A 171 10.94 -9.32 -11.00
N THR A 172 11.47 -8.57 -11.97
CA THR A 172 12.22 -9.13 -13.11
C THR A 172 13.73 -9.04 -12.91
N GLU A 173 14.17 -8.12 -12.06
CA GLU A 173 15.58 -7.87 -11.76
C GLU A 173 15.74 -7.54 -10.28
N PHE A 174 16.88 -7.93 -9.70
CA PHE A 174 17.23 -7.66 -8.32
C PHE A 174 18.50 -6.82 -8.27
N GLY A 175 18.40 -5.65 -7.65
CA GLY A 175 19.53 -4.75 -7.46
C GLY A 175 20.56 -5.30 -6.47
N THR A 176 21.73 -4.67 -6.42
CA THR A 176 22.84 -5.08 -5.53
C THR A 176 22.41 -5.17 -4.06
N TYR A 177 21.53 -4.29 -3.61
CA TYR A 177 21.04 -4.26 -2.24
C TYR A 177 19.81 -5.13 -1.97
N GLU A 178 19.34 -5.88 -2.99
CA GLU A 178 18.17 -6.76 -2.90
C GLU A 178 18.51 -8.23 -3.20
N GLN A 179 19.77 -8.61 -3.05
CA GLN A 179 20.24 -9.97 -3.32
C GLN A 179 19.54 -11.02 -2.42
N PHE A 180 19.01 -10.62 -1.28
CA PHE A 180 18.17 -11.47 -0.45
C PHE A 180 16.91 -11.93 -1.20
N ASN A 181 16.25 -11.05 -1.96
CA ASN A 181 15.08 -11.41 -2.76
C ASN A 181 15.46 -12.27 -3.98
N SER A 182 16.65 -12.07 -4.58
CA SER A 182 17.20 -12.99 -5.58
C SER A 182 17.37 -14.41 -5.03
N ARG A 183 17.94 -14.54 -3.82
CA ARG A 183 18.08 -15.83 -3.12
C ARG A 183 16.72 -16.50 -2.85
N LEU A 184 15.69 -15.73 -2.46
CA LEU A 184 14.33 -16.26 -2.29
C LEU A 184 13.71 -16.71 -3.61
N TYR A 185 13.92 -15.96 -4.68
CA TYR A 185 13.45 -16.35 -6.01
C TYR A 185 14.10 -17.62 -6.49
N GLU A 186 15.45 -17.75 -6.40
CA GLU A 186 16.20 -18.95 -6.74
C GLU A 186 15.72 -20.15 -5.90
N TYR A 187 15.47 -19.95 -4.61
CA TYR A 187 14.91 -20.98 -3.75
C TYR A 187 13.52 -21.41 -4.22
N ALA A 188 12.62 -20.47 -4.53
CA ALA A 188 11.29 -20.77 -5.03
C ALA A 188 11.30 -21.50 -6.38
N VAL A 189 12.25 -21.18 -7.25
CA VAL A 189 12.50 -21.92 -8.51
C VAL A 189 12.94 -23.35 -8.22
N SER A 190 13.88 -23.53 -7.27
CA SER A 190 14.41 -24.87 -6.94
C SER A 190 13.33 -25.78 -6.32
N THR A 191 12.35 -25.21 -5.61
CA THR A 191 11.22 -25.97 -5.03
C THR A 191 10.05 -26.15 -6.01
N GLY A 192 10.15 -25.60 -7.22
CA GLY A 192 9.11 -25.71 -8.25
C GLY A 192 7.83 -24.94 -7.97
N LYS A 193 7.84 -24.00 -7.03
CA LYS A 193 6.64 -23.28 -6.57
C LYS A 193 6.36 -21.98 -7.32
N ILE A 194 7.20 -21.56 -8.28
CA ILE A 194 6.98 -20.31 -9.03
C ILE A 194 5.73 -20.39 -9.90
N ILE A 195 4.81 -19.49 -9.67
CA ILE A 195 3.61 -19.26 -10.49
C ILE A 195 4.00 -18.33 -11.65
N LYS A 196 3.85 -18.80 -12.88
CA LYS A 196 4.19 -18.00 -14.08
C LYS A 196 3.10 -16.98 -14.36
N ILE A 197 3.48 -15.70 -14.48
CA ILE A 197 2.55 -14.57 -14.68
C ILE A 197 1.55 -14.75 -15.84
N PRO A 198 1.89 -15.31 -17.02
CA PRO A 198 0.91 -15.55 -18.09
C PRO A 198 -0.24 -16.48 -17.71
N PHE A 199 -0.02 -17.35 -16.72
CA PHE A 199 -1.00 -18.32 -16.23
C PHE A 199 -1.50 -18.00 -14.82
N LEU A 200 -1.19 -16.80 -14.31
CA LEU A 200 -1.53 -16.40 -12.94
C LEU A 200 -3.03 -16.57 -12.65
N GLU A 201 -3.89 -16.16 -13.56
CA GLU A 201 -5.34 -16.26 -13.40
C GLU A 201 -5.81 -17.72 -13.35
N GLU A 202 -5.27 -18.59 -14.20
CA GLU A 202 -5.62 -20.00 -14.27
C GLU A 202 -5.06 -20.77 -13.07
N GLN A 203 -3.82 -20.49 -12.68
CA GLN A 203 -3.17 -21.14 -11.55
C GLN A 203 -3.79 -20.73 -10.20
N LEU A 204 -4.16 -19.44 -10.05
CA LEU A 204 -4.87 -18.99 -8.85
C LEU A 204 -6.31 -19.53 -8.74
N ALA A 205 -6.93 -19.89 -9.85
CA ALA A 205 -8.25 -20.52 -9.85
C ALA A 205 -8.21 -22.01 -9.43
N GLN A 206 -7.04 -22.64 -9.45
CA GLN A 206 -6.81 -24.02 -9.03
C GLN A 206 -6.34 -24.15 -7.57
N LEU A 207 -5.93 -23.04 -6.95
CA LEU A 207 -5.63 -22.94 -5.53
C LEU A 207 -6.92 -22.73 -4.73
#